data_e2cd9a6475b7a0f64d695cc6a89be138
#
_entry.id   e2cd9a6475b7a0f64d695cc6a89be138
#
_cell.length_a   1.000
_cell.length_b   1.000
_cell.length_c   1.000
_cell.angle_alpha   90.00
_cell.angle_beta   90.00
_cell.angle_gamma   90.00
#
_symmetry.space_group_name_H-M   'P 1'
#
loop_
_entity.id
_entity.type
_entity.pdbx_description
1 polymer ?
#
loop_
_entity_poly.entity_id
_entity_poly.type
_entity_poly.pdbx_seq_one_letter_code
_entity_poly.pdbx_strand_id
1 'polypeptide(L)'
;MDNKSFETTLRMFDAHVNLLEILHGQPTMATVSAFSGGFYSGRPQTHDHSNLLGMRPKGQGITAAALTLQFRPTSGGYNLVIKNTGKHHDKFISQSWLEVFGAKGPDTKDPTVFTLLDHQNRTITRENITAAHLPVSLRTQNNHYIGALKVRGSPYLYLAETEEKSKITFILSLL
;
A
#
# COMPACT_ATOMS: atom_id res chain seq x y z
N MET A 1 -20.65 -17.17 -6.82
CA MET A 1 -20.12 -16.01 -7.53
C MET A 1 -18.65 -16.17 -7.77
N ASP A 2 -18.27 -16.10 -9.00
CA ASP A 2 -16.86 -16.23 -9.38
C ASP A 2 -16.11 -14.95 -9.01
N ASN A 3 -15.56 -14.96 -7.82
CA ASN A 3 -14.64 -13.91 -7.44
C ASN A 3 -13.27 -14.27 -8.04
N LYS A 4 -12.98 -13.70 -9.20
CA LYS A 4 -11.76 -14.03 -9.94
C LYS A 4 -10.64 -13.07 -9.62
N SER A 5 -9.40 -13.57 -9.74
CA SER A 5 -8.23 -12.71 -9.71
C SER A 5 -8.26 -11.74 -10.89
N PHE A 6 -7.79 -10.53 -10.67
CA PHE A 6 -7.66 -9.54 -11.72
C PHE A 6 -6.47 -8.64 -11.46
N GLU A 7 -5.91 -8.08 -12.51
CA GLU A 7 -4.75 -7.21 -12.41
C GLU A 7 -5.14 -5.76 -12.68
N THR A 8 -4.52 -4.87 -11.91
CA THR A 8 -4.80 -3.43 -11.96
C THR A 8 -3.53 -2.63 -11.82
N THR A 9 -3.59 -1.36 -12.18
CA THR A 9 -2.70 -0.35 -11.61
C THR A 9 -3.43 0.36 -10.49
N LEU A 10 -2.69 0.74 -9.45
CA LEU A 10 -3.20 1.52 -8.34
C LEU A 10 -2.37 2.80 -8.23
N ARG A 11 -3.05 3.94 -8.22
CA ARG A 11 -2.39 5.26 -8.16
C ARG A 11 -3.27 6.26 -7.45
N MET A 12 -2.72 7.44 -7.18
CA MET A 12 -3.48 8.57 -6.67
C MET A 12 -3.58 9.65 -7.75
N PHE A 13 -4.54 10.56 -7.58
CA PHE A 13 -4.73 11.67 -8.52
C PHE A 13 -3.51 12.62 -8.55
N ASP A 14 -2.98 12.95 -7.38
CA ASP A 14 -1.94 13.97 -7.22
C ASP A 14 -0.60 13.42 -6.71
N ALA A 15 -0.46 12.11 -6.62
CA ALA A 15 0.76 11.49 -6.11
C ALA A 15 0.99 10.13 -6.79
N HIS A 16 2.25 9.73 -6.81
CA HIS A 16 2.65 8.39 -7.20
C HIS A 16 2.61 7.46 -6.00
N VAL A 17 2.17 6.23 -6.22
CA VAL A 17 2.11 5.18 -5.21
C VAL A 17 2.99 4.03 -5.68
N ASN A 18 3.94 3.65 -4.85
CA ASN A 18 4.79 2.47 -5.09
C ASN A 18 5.60 2.19 -3.83
N LEU A 19 6.49 1.19 -3.90
CA LEU A 19 7.49 0.99 -2.87
C LEU A 19 8.44 2.19 -2.84
N LEU A 20 8.92 2.54 -1.65
CA LEU A 20 9.73 3.75 -1.48
C LEU A 20 10.97 3.77 -2.35
N GLU A 21 11.67 2.62 -2.49
CA GLU A 21 12.87 2.58 -3.34
C GLU A 21 12.56 2.85 -4.81
N ILE A 22 11.37 2.47 -5.28
CA ILE A 22 10.93 2.76 -6.64
C ILE A 22 10.61 4.24 -6.78
N LEU A 23 9.90 4.81 -5.80
CA LEU A 23 9.51 6.22 -5.82
C LEU A 23 10.71 7.17 -5.80
N HIS A 24 11.78 6.77 -5.12
CA HIS A 24 12.97 7.61 -4.96
C HIS A 24 14.14 7.21 -5.85
N GLY A 25 14.03 6.09 -6.58
CA GLY A 25 15.06 5.62 -7.49
C GLY A 25 16.34 5.16 -6.80
N GLN A 26 16.29 4.87 -5.51
CA GLN A 26 17.42 4.46 -4.70
C GLN A 26 16.93 3.80 -3.40
N PRO A 27 17.78 3.02 -2.71
CA PRO A 27 17.43 2.51 -1.40
C PRO A 27 17.05 3.65 -0.44
N THR A 28 16.00 3.42 0.35
CA THR A 28 15.45 4.43 1.25
C THR A 28 15.71 4.05 2.69
N MET A 29 16.68 4.72 3.28
CA MET A 29 17.06 4.53 4.68
C MET A 29 16.42 5.62 5.53
N ALA A 30 15.90 5.26 6.67
CA ALA A 30 15.30 6.22 7.59
C ALA A 30 15.83 6.00 9.00
N THR A 31 16.20 7.10 9.64
CA THR A 31 16.64 7.08 11.04
C THR A 31 15.46 7.49 11.92
N VAL A 32 14.94 6.54 12.67
CA VAL A 32 13.74 6.74 13.47
C VAL A 32 14.01 6.34 14.92
N SER A 33 13.24 6.94 15.81
CA SER A 33 13.29 6.63 17.23
C SER A 33 12.17 5.66 17.57
N ALA A 34 12.50 4.67 18.40
CA ALA A 34 11.51 3.73 18.86
C ALA A 34 10.72 4.30 20.04
N PHE A 35 9.40 4.08 20.01
CA PHE A 35 8.53 4.37 21.15
C PHE A 35 8.04 3.06 21.74
N SER A 36 8.07 2.98 23.06
CA SER A 36 7.51 1.86 23.79
C SER A 36 6.67 2.40 24.95
N GLY A 37 5.39 2.03 24.97
CA GLY A 37 4.49 2.43 26.04
C GLY A 37 4.32 3.94 26.20
N GLY A 38 4.39 4.69 25.12
CA GLY A 38 4.27 6.16 25.13
C GLY A 38 5.55 6.88 25.56
N PHE A 39 6.63 6.16 25.84
CA PHE A 39 7.90 6.74 26.20
C PHE A 39 8.91 6.61 25.07
N TYR A 40 9.74 7.62 24.94
CA TYR A 40 10.87 7.62 24.04
C TYR A 40 11.89 6.60 24.58
N SER A 41 12.06 5.50 23.86
CA SER A 41 12.99 4.45 24.29
C SER A 41 14.12 4.30 23.28
N GLY A 42 15.32 4.62 23.73
CA GLY A 42 16.54 4.28 23.04
C GLY A 42 17.03 5.29 22.02
N ARG A 43 18.13 4.92 21.38
CA ARG A 43 18.80 5.73 20.36
C ARG A 43 18.04 5.64 19.05
N PRO A 44 18.05 6.72 18.25
CA PRO A 44 17.59 6.63 16.88
C PRO A 44 18.32 5.50 16.14
N GLN A 45 17.56 4.69 15.41
CA GLN A 45 18.11 3.58 14.63
C GLN A 45 17.81 3.80 13.16
N THR A 46 18.77 3.44 12.32
CA THR A 46 18.59 3.49 10.88
C THR A 46 18.01 2.17 10.40
N HIS A 47 16.87 2.28 9.70
CA HIS A 47 16.18 1.14 9.13
C HIS A 47 16.14 1.25 7.60
N ASP A 48 16.18 0.10 6.95
CA ASP A 48 15.95 0.04 5.51
C ASP A 48 14.45 -0.01 5.25
N HIS A 49 13.91 1.09 4.76
CA HIS A 49 12.50 1.22 4.42
C HIS A 49 12.23 1.08 2.92
N SER A 50 13.20 0.57 2.16
CA SER A 50 13.10 0.43 0.70
C SER A 50 11.89 -0.38 0.25
N ASN A 51 11.49 -1.37 1.03
CA ASN A 51 10.38 -2.27 0.71
C ASN A 51 9.02 -1.77 1.21
N LEU A 52 8.98 -0.65 1.90
CA LEU A 52 7.72 -0.13 2.41
C LEU A 52 6.96 0.64 1.33
N LEU A 53 5.64 0.53 1.40
CA LEU A 53 4.74 1.22 0.49
C LEU A 53 4.63 2.68 0.91
N GLY A 54 4.68 3.56 -0.06
CA GLY A 54 4.60 4.98 0.19
C GLY A 54 3.98 5.75 -0.96
N MET A 55 4.01 7.05 -0.82
CA MET A 55 3.53 7.97 -1.84
C MET A 55 4.51 9.12 -2.00
N ARG A 56 4.53 9.69 -3.19
CA ARG A 56 5.35 10.86 -3.51
C ARG A 56 4.55 11.81 -4.40
N PRO A 57 4.40 13.08 -4.00
CA PRO A 57 3.66 14.04 -4.81
C PRO A 57 4.20 14.12 -6.25
N LYS A 58 3.32 14.25 -7.23
CA LYS A 58 3.70 14.42 -8.62
C LYS A 58 4.50 15.71 -8.78
N GLY A 59 5.47 15.68 -9.69
CA GLY A 59 6.35 16.84 -9.94
C GLY A 59 7.57 16.90 -9.05
N GLN A 60 7.74 16.00 -8.09
CA GLN A 60 8.90 15.95 -7.22
C GLN A 60 9.88 14.85 -7.65
N GLY A 61 10.54 15.03 -8.80
CA GLY A 61 11.62 14.17 -9.22
C GLY A 61 11.20 13.05 -10.18
N ILE A 62 11.71 11.82 -9.97
CA ILE A 62 11.63 10.73 -10.93
C ILE A 62 10.18 10.26 -11.12
N THR A 63 9.77 10.09 -12.39
CA THR A 63 8.50 9.44 -12.71
C THR A 63 8.65 7.94 -12.47
N ALA A 64 7.97 7.44 -11.45
CA ALA A 64 7.98 6.04 -11.13
C ALA A 64 6.96 5.28 -11.98
N ALA A 65 7.25 4.01 -12.26
CA ALA A 65 6.27 3.12 -12.86
C ALA A 65 5.05 2.99 -11.93
N ALA A 66 3.87 2.85 -12.50
CA ALA A 66 2.67 2.61 -11.72
C ALA A 66 2.75 1.27 -10.99
N LEU A 67 2.27 1.22 -9.76
CA LEU A 67 2.19 -0.02 -9.00
C LEU A 67 1.14 -0.93 -9.66
N THR A 68 1.58 -2.09 -10.11
CA THR A 68 0.71 -3.10 -10.73
C THR A 68 0.45 -4.19 -9.72
N LEU A 69 -0.82 -4.43 -9.44
CA LEU A 69 -1.26 -5.39 -8.43
C LEU A 69 -2.21 -6.40 -9.02
N GLN A 70 -2.08 -7.64 -8.56
CA GLN A 70 -3.10 -8.66 -8.74
C GLN A 70 -3.93 -8.74 -7.47
N PHE A 71 -5.22 -8.63 -7.62
CA PHE A 71 -6.19 -8.86 -6.55
C PHE A 71 -6.56 -10.34 -6.57
N ARG A 72 -6.08 -11.10 -5.59
CA ARG A 72 -6.36 -12.54 -5.46
C ARG A 72 -7.47 -12.76 -4.43
N PRO A 73 -8.60 -13.33 -4.82
CA PRO A 73 -9.67 -13.63 -3.88
C PRO A 73 -9.20 -14.55 -2.77
N THR A 74 -9.60 -14.24 -1.56
CA THR A 74 -9.40 -15.06 -0.39
C THR A 74 -10.61 -14.93 0.53
N SER A 75 -10.67 -15.69 1.60
CA SER A 75 -11.76 -15.56 2.55
C SER A 75 -11.82 -14.14 3.12
N GLY A 76 -12.93 -13.45 2.90
CA GLY A 76 -13.17 -12.11 3.41
C GLY A 76 -12.64 -10.96 2.57
N GLY A 77 -12.10 -11.21 1.38
CA GLY A 77 -11.61 -10.13 0.50
C GLY A 77 -10.55 -10.57 -0.48
N TYR A 78 -9.48 -9.77 -0.56
CA TYR A 78 -8.39 -9.99 -1.50
C TYR A 78 -7.04 -9.92 -0.82
N ASN A 79 -6.10 -10.77 -1.26
CA ASN A 79 -4.69 -10.50 -1.08
C ASN A 79 -4.21 -9.66 -2.27
N LEU A 80 -3.31 -8.73 -2.04
CA LEU A 80 -2.72 -7.91 -3.08
C LEU A 80 -1.31 -8.40 -3.37
N VAL A 81 -1.04 -8.71 -4.63
CA VAL A 81 0.25 -9.27 -5.07
C VAL A 81 0.88 -8.34 -6.10
N ILE A 82 2.15 -8.00 -5.89
CA ILE A 82 2.89 -7.12 -6.78
C ILE A 82 3.21 -7.86 -8.09
N LYS A 83 2.85 -7.24 -9.21
CA LYS A 83 3.09 -7.81 -10.55
C LYS A 83 4.11 -7.03 -11.37
N ASN A 84 4.63 -5.92 -10.87
CA ASN A 84 5.75 -5.25 -11.51
C ASN A 84 6.93 -6.20 -11.64
N THR A 85 7.59 -6.19 -12.79
CA THR A 85 8.81 -6.98 -12.98
C THR A 85 9.93 -6.48 -12.08
N GLY A 86 10.74 -7.40 -11.55
CA GLY A 86 11.85 -7.07 -10.68
C GLY A 86 11.85 -7.93 -9.41
N LYS A 87 12.64 -7.50 -8.43
CA LYS A 87 12.86 -8.27 -7.20
C LYS A 87 11.64 -8.42 -6.32
N HIS A 88 10.62 -7.57 -6.49
CA HIS A 88 9.41 -7.62 -5.68
C HIS A 88 8.25 -8.34 -6.37
N HIS A 89 8.48 -8.87 -7.57
CA HIS A 89 7.47 -9.61 -8.30
C HIS A 89 6.94 -10.77 -7.47
N ASP A 90 5.62 -10.95 -7.43
CA ASP A 90 4.89 -11.96 -6.67
C ASP A 90 4.95 -11.83 -5.14
N LYS A 91 5.46 -10.73 -4.62
CA LYS A 91 5.36 -10.45 -3.18
C LYS A 91 4.00 -9.88 -2.83
N PHE A 92 3.57 -10.14 -1.60
CA PHE A 92 2.32 -9.58 -1.07
C PHE A 92 2.54 -8.14 -0.61
N ILE A 93 1.50 -7.31 -0.78
CA ILE A 93 1.37 -6.08 -0.01
C ILE A 93 0.74 -6.45 1.33
N SER A 94 1.49 -6.26 2.40
CA SER A 94 1.03 -6.65 3.74
C SER A 94 1.66 -5.73 4.79
N GLN A 95 1.11 -5.73 6.01
CA GLN A 95 1.73 -5.00 7.11
C GLN A 95 3.15 -5.51 7.32
N SER A 96 4.12 -4.61 7.33
CA SER A 96 5.53 -4.96 7.36
C SER A 96 6.29 -4.31 8.49
N TRP A 97 5.98 -3.07 8.82
CA TRP A 97 6.66 -2.31 9.86
C TRP A 97 5.66 -1.42 10.57
N LEU A 98 5.42 -1.67 11.85
CA LEU A 98 4.34 -1.03 12.60
C LEU A 98 3.03 -1.17 11.82
N GLU A 99 2.35 -0.07 11.54
CA GLU A 99 1.10 -0.04 10.77
C GLU A 99 1.33 0.15 9.26
N VAL A 100 2.61 0.23 8.84
CA VAL A 100 2.98 0.53 7.46
C VAL A 100 2.96 -0.74 6.61
N PHE A 101 2.39 -0.63 5.42
CA PHE A 101 2.38 -1.72 4.44
C PHE A 101 3.69 -1.77 3.67
N GLY A 102 4.02 -2.95 3.18
CA GLY A 102 5.20 -3.15 2.37
C GLY A 102 5.16 -4.46 1.62
N ALA A 103 6.22 -4.74 0.87
CA ALA A 103 6.37 -5.97 0.12
C ALA A 103 6.87 -7.09 1.04
N LYS A 104 6.10 -8.17 1.15
CA LYS A 104 6.46 -9.36 1.89
C LYS A 104 6.50 -10.58 0.97
N GLY A 105 7.44 -11.47 1.22
CA GLY A 105 7.68 -12.63 0.36
C GLY A 105 6.46 -13.54 0.19
N PRO A 106 6.44 -14.35 -0.88
CA PRO A 106 5.29 -15.20 -1.20
C PRO A 106 5.05 -16.30 -0.17
N ASP A 107 6.00 -16.57 0.71
CA ASP A 107 5.89 -17.51 1.83
C ASP A 107 5.30 -16.88 3.10
N THR A 108 4.86 -15.62 3.03
CA THR A 108 4.27 -14.91 4.16
C THR A 108 3.03 -15.65 4.64
N LYS A 109 2.99 -15.94 5.95
CA LYS A 109 1.80 -16.47 6.61
C LYS A 109 0.83 -15.35 6.91
N ASP A 110 -0.45 -15.58 6.67
CA ASP A 110 -1.53 -14.64 6.96
C ASP A 110 -1.28 -13.23 6.38
N PRO A 111 -1.07 -13.11 5.05
CA PRO A 111 -0.93 -11.79 4.46
C PRO A 111 -2.21 -10.96 4.68
N THR A 112 -2.05 -9.65 4.74
CA THR A 112 -3.18 -8.75 4.94
C THR A 112 -4.27 -8.99 3.91
N VAL A 113 -5.51 -9.04 4.37
CA VAL A 113 -6.69 -9.17 3.52
C VAL A 113 -7.35 -7.80 3.38
N PHE A 114 -7.61 -7.42 2.14
CA PHE A 114 -8.20 -6.12 1.83
C PHE A 114 -9.60 -6.29 1.26
N THR A 115 -10.49 -5.39 1.67
CA THR A 115 -11.78 -5.20 1.03
C THR A 115 -11.69 -4.00 0.11
N LEU A 116 -12.15 -4.16 -1.13
CA LEU A 116 -12.20 -3.08 -2.10
C LEU A 116 -13.54 -2.35 -1.96
N LEU A 117 -13.48 -1.04 -1.78
CA LEU A 117 -14.67 -0.20 -1.55
C LEU A 117 -14.76 0.88 -2.62
N ASP A 118 -16.00 1.18 -3.06
CA ASP A 118 -16.27 2.30 -3.95
C ASP A 118 -16.34 3.63 -3.16
N HIS A 119 -16.62 4.72 -3.85
CA HIS A 119 -16.71 6.05 -3.25
C HIS A 119 -17.89 6.22 -2.26
N GLN A 120 -18.82 5.27 -2.25
CA GLN A 120 -19.93 5.24 -1.30
C GLN A 120 -19.71 4.22 -0.19
N ASN A 121 -18.46 3.73 -0.02
CA ASN A 121 -18.09 2.71 0.95
C ASN A 121 -18.81 1.37 0.78
N ARG A 122 -19.24 1.07 -0.43
CA ARG A 122 -19.83 -0.24 -0.73
C ARG A 122 -18.74 -1.19 -1.17
N THR A 123 -18.79 -2.42 -0.67
CA THR A 123 -17.89 -3.49 -1.11
C THR A 123 -18.14 -3.80 -2.58
N ILE A 124 -17.06 -3.82 -3.35
CA ILE A 124 -17.11 -4.15 -4.78
C ILE A 124 -16.18 -5.31 -5.10
N THR A 125 -16.52 -6.00 -6.19
CA THR A 125 -15.71 -7.07 -6.76
C THR A 125 -15.36 -6.73 -8.21
N ARG A 126 -14.64 -7.62 -8.88
CA ARG A 126 -14.28 -7.43 -10.29
C ARG A 126 -15.47 -7.07 -11.18
N GLU A 127 -16.62 -7.70 -10.93
CA GLU A 127 -17.83 -7.49 -11.73
C GLU A 127 -18.37 -6.06 -11.65
N ASN A 128 -18.11 -5.38 -10.54
CA ASN A 128 -18.56 -4.00 -10.33
C ASN A 128 -17.66 -2.98 -11.01
N ILE A 129 -16.50 -3.40 -11.53
CA ILE A 129 -15.54 -2.49 -12.17
C ILE A 129 -15.86 -2.44 -13.65
N THR A 130 -16.62 -1.42 -14.04
CA THR A 130 -17.07 -1.22 -15.42
C THR A 130 -16.45 0.01 -16.08
N ALA A 131 -15.85 0.88 -15.29
CA ALA A 131 -15.15 2.07 -15.79
C ALA A 131 -13.67 1.79 -15.99
N ALA A 132 -13.03 2.51 -16.90
CA ALA A 132 -11.58 2.40 -17.14
C ALA A 132 -10.77 2.84 -15.91
N HIS A 133 -11.29 3.82 -15.17
CA HIS A 133 -10.67 4.34 -13.95
C HIS A 133 -11.73 4.47 -12.88
N LEU A 134 -11.50 3.88 -11.73
CA LEU A 134 -12.48 3.84 -10.66
C LEU A 134 -11.87 4.35 -9.36
N PRO A 135 -12.49 5.37 -8.72
CA PRO A 135 -12.06 5.78 -7.39
C PRO A 135 -12.41 4.69 -6.37
N VAL A 136 -11.43 4.26 -5.60
CA VAL A 136 -11.61 3.20 -4.61
C VAL A 136 -10.86 3.53 -3.32
N SER A 137 -11.29 2.90 -2.25
CA SER A 137 -10.49 2.81 -1.02
C SER A 137 -10.30 1.34 -0.66
N LEU A 138 -9.31 1.09 0.19
CA LEU A 138 -8.97 -0.24 0.65
C LEU A 138 -9.14 -0.30 2.16
N ARG A 139 -9.81 -1.33 2.64
CA ARG A 139 -10.02 -1.57 4.07
C ARG A 139 -9.43 -2.93 4.43
N THR A 140 -8.73 -3.00 5.56
CA THR A 140 -8.13 -4.24 6.04
C THR A 140 -9.16 -5.09 6.80
N GLN A 141 -8.82 -6.35 7.07
CA GLN A 141 -9.64 -7.25 7.87
C GLN A 141 -9.86 -6.73 9.31
N ASN A 142 -9.05 -5.76 9.74
CA ASN A 142 -9.19 -5.12 11.06
C ASN A 142 -10.07 -3.88 11.05
N ASN A 143 -10.79 -3.65 9.96
CA ASN A 143 -11.63 -2.46 9.76
C ASN A 143 -10.87 -1.14 9.75
N HIS A 144 -9.60 -1.17 9.40
CA HIS A 144 -8.80 0.03 9.16
C HIS A 144 -8.65 0.28 7.67
N TYR A 145 -8.42 1.52 7.30
CA TYR A 145 -8.23 1.95 5.92
C TYR A 145 -6.77 2.23 5.66
N ILE A 146 -6.42 2.44 4.40
CA ILE A 146 -5.08 2.87 4.03
C ILE A 146 -5.04 4.39 3.93
N GLY A 147 -4.10 4.99 4.61
CA GLY A 147 -3.87 6.44 4.58
C GLY A 147 -2.39 6.78 4.64
N ALA A 148 -2.10 8.07 4.50
CA ALA A 148 -0.74 8.58 4.57
C ALA A 148 -0.28 8.69 6.01
N LEU A 149 0.98 8.33 6.25
CA LEU A 149 1.61 8.43 7.56
C LEU A 149 2.97 9.11 7.44
N LYS A 150 3.20 10.12 8.27
CA LYS A 150 4.53 10.68 8.49
C LYS A 150 5.10 10.10 9.77
N VAL A 151 6.35 9.66 9.71
CA VAL A 151 7.07 9.13 10.87
C VAL A 151 8.16 10.13 11.25
N ARG A 152 8.21 10.49 12.52
CA ARG A 152 9.20 11.43 13.02
C ARG A 152 10.62 10.91 12.75
N GLY A 153 11.44 11.76 12.15
CA GLY A 153 12.81 11.42 11.78
C GLY A 153 12.95 10.87 10.37
N SER A 154 11.85 10.56 9.68
CA SER A 154 11.87 10.08 8.30
C SER A 154 11.39 11.17 7.33
N PRO A 155 12.06 11.32 6.18
CA PRO A 155 11.62 12.27 5.15
C PRO A 155 10.50 11.72 4.26
N TYR A 156 10.12 10.44 4.44
CA TYR A 156 9.23 9.75 3.51
C TYR A 156 7.78 9.82 3.98
N LEU A 157 6.85 9.73 2.99
CA LEU A 157 5.43 9.52 3.24
C LEU A 157 5.13 8.04 3.07
N TYR A 158 4.63 7.42 4.12
CA TYR A 158 4.29 6.00 4.13
C TYR A 158 2.80 5.80 3.91
N LEU A 159 2.42 4.64 3.43
CA LEU A 159 1.03 4.20 3.42
C LEU A 159 0.83 3.18 4.54
N ALA A 160 -0.10 3.47 5.42
CA ALA A 160 -0.30 2.73 6.67
C ALA A 160 -1.78 2.58 7.00
N GLU A 161 -2.09 1.72 7.95
CA GLU A 161 -3.44 1.63 8.48
C GLU A 161 -3.85 2.93 9.14
N THR A 162 -5.07 3.37 8.89
CA THR A 162 -5.64 4.57 9.46
C THR A 162 -7.15 4.46 9.63
N GLU A 163 -7.73 5.45 10.29
CA GLU A 163 -9.18 5.57 10.42
C GLU A 163 -9.82 6.01 9.09
N GLU A 164 -11.12 5.76 8.98
CA GLU A 164 -11.89 6.10 7.77
C GLU A 164 -11.77 7.57 7.37
N LYS A 165 -11.77 8.48 8.34
CA LYS A 165 -11.67 9.93 8.07
C LYS A 165 -10.37 10.34 7.38
N SER A 166 -9.32 9.53 7.50
CA SER A 166 -7.99 9.80 6.93
C SER A 166 -7.66 8.90 5.75
N LYS A 167 -8.61 8.13 5.27
CA LYS A 167 -8.38 7.21 4.15
C LYS A 167 -8.02 7.94 2.87
N ILE A 168 -7.18 7.29 2.07
CA ILE A 168 -6.83 7.75 0.74
C ILE A 168 -7.82 7.16 -0.27
N THR A 169 -8.20 7.99 -1.23
CA THR A 169 -8.89 7.52 -2.44
C THR A 169 -7.86 7.22 -3.51
N PHE A 170 -7.81 5.97 -3.92
CA PHE A 170 -6.96 5.54 -5.02
C PHE A 170 -7.74 5.54 -6.32
N ILE A 171 -7.02 5.59 -7.44
CA ILE A 171 -7.58 5.36 -8.77
C ILE A 171 -7.13 3.98 -9.21
N LEU A 172 -8.08 3.10 -9.41
CA LEU A 172 -7.87 1.73 -9.84
C LEU A 172 -8.17 1.64 -11.34
N SER A 173 -7.23 1.10 -12.10
CA SER A 173 -7.39 0.90 -13.53
C SER A 173 -7.11 -0.56 -13.86
N LEU A 174 -8.05 -1.22 -14.53
CA LEU A 174 -7.86 -2.59 -14.98
C LEU A 174 -6.80 -2.66 -16.09
N LEU A 175 -6.03 -3.71 -16.06
CA LEU A 175 -5.07 -4.04 -17.12
C LEU A 175 -5.66 -5.03 -18.10
#